data_e1f26cd8e5836dd5366f6eee5ac7fa6f
#
_entry.id   e1f26cd8e5836dd5366f6eee5ac7fa6f
#
_cell.length_a   1.000
_cell.length_b   1.000
_cell.length_c   1.000
_cell.angle_alpha   90.00
_cell.angle_beta   90.00
_cell.angle_gamma   90.00
#
_symmetry.space_group_name_H-M   'P 1'
#
loop_
_entity.id
_entity.type
_entity.pdbx_description
1 polymer ?
#
loop_
_entity_poly.entity_id
_entity_poly.type
_entity_poly.pdbx_seq_one_letter_code
_entity_poly.pdbx_strand_id
1 'polypeptide(L)'
;MNILNIVSKYSILNGYIILEDGIYVSISIYNDLKSKISSMEDELIKNGYYMEIKDIENSKVIIKIFEAPKPQKQNYILHLVLFILTIISTLMAGAFQLGANPFSLEILKGLPFSISIMTILLFHEMGHYILSRKFKVDATLPYFIPFPNPIIGTMGAVIRIRSIIPNKKSLLYIGAAGPWLGLIVAIIALIIGLKLSKIVPHTPSGEGFTLGESLLFKIIANLVIGDIENKTIILHPIAFAGWLGLFVTNLNLIPIGQLDGGHIAYSLFGKYQKYISIITWIFLIIFGFLYWSGWLVWAILTLILGLTHPKPLNDFTELSKKDKIYAVLSLILFILTFMPNPIKV
;
A
#
# COMPACT_ATOMS: atom_id res chain seq x y z
N MET A 1 -26.30 -1.15 21.65
CA MET A 1 -25.53 -0.39 22.67
C MET A 1 -25.81 1.09 22.43
N ASN A 2 -26.20 1.84 23.46
CA ASN A 2 -26.57 3.25 23.26
C ASN A 2 -25.29 4.07 23.02
N ILE A 3 -25.24 4.86 21.93
CA ILE A 3 -24.10 5.72 21.57
C ILE A 3 -23.67 6.60 22.75
N LEU A 4 -24.64 7.14 23.49
CA LEU A 4 -24.37 8.00 24.65
C LEU A 4 -23.65 7.24 25.77
N ASN A 5 -23.85 5.92 25.92
CA ASN A 5 -23.11 5.10 26.87
C ASN A 5 -21.62 4.95 26.50
N ILE A 6 -21.32 4.91 25.20
CA ILE A 6 -19.91 4.93 24.74
C ILE A 6 -19.27 6.26 25.10
N VAL A 7 -19.97 7.37 24.81
CA VAL A 7 -19.46 8.72 25.09
C VAL A 7 -19.22 8.94 26.58
N SER A 8 -20.20 8.60 27.43
CA SER A 8 -20.10 8.79 28.89
C SER A 8 -19.03 7.94 29.58
N LYS A 9 -18.56 6.87 28.95
CA LYS A 9 -17.43 6.06 29.44
C LYS A 9 -16.09 6.81 29.41
N TYR A 10 -15.92 7.75 28.46
CA TYR A 10 -14.66 8.47 28.23
C TYR A 10 -14.72 9.94 28.65
N SER A 11 -15.91 10.48 28.84
CA SER A 11 -16.15 11.91 29.06
C SER A 11 -17.34 12.19 29.96
N ILE A 12 -17.43 13.41 30.44
CA ILE A 12 -18.62 13.92 31.12
C ILE A 12 -19.56 14.47 30.02
N LEU A 13 -20.76 13.94 29.93
CA LEU A 13 -21.78 14.39 29.00
C LEU A 13 -22.43 15.67 29.55
N ASN A 14 -22.32 16.79 28.81
CA ASN A 14 -22.93 18.08 29.20
C ASN A 14 -24.34 18.23 28.60
N GLY A 15 -24.56 17.67 27.40
CA GLY A 15 -25.81 17.70 26.70
C GLY A 15 -25.68 17.13 25.28
N TYR A 16 -26.80 16.86 24.63
CA TYR A 16 -26.82 16.39 23.25
C TYR A 16 -28.05 16.90 22.51
N ILE A 17 -27.93 16.98 21.18
CA ILE A 17 -29.03 17.29 20.25
C ILE A 17 -28.99 16.27 19.12
N ILE A 18 -30.12 15.70 18.78
CA ILE A 18 -30.29 14.77 17.66
C ILE A 18 -30.81 15.57 16.48
N LEU A 19 -30.05 15.57 15.38
CA LEU A 19 -30.43 16.18 14.10
C LEU A 19 -30.51 15.09 13.02
N GLU A 20 -31.03 15.41 11.84
CA GLU A 20 -31.16 14.47 10.72
C GLU A 20 -29.80 13.89 10.26
N ASP A 21 -28.74 14.66 10.38
CA ASP A 21 -27.39 14.33 9.93
C ASP A 21 -26.48 13.71 10.99
N GLY A 22 -27.00 13.52 12.23
CA GLY A 22 -26.27 12.87 13.33
C GLY A 22 -26.61 13.40 14.71
N ILE A 23 -25.90 12.89 15.70
CA ILE A 23 -26.02 13.28 17.11
C ILE A 23 -24.88 14.23 17.43
N TYR A 24 -25.23 15.47 17.80
CA TYR A 24 -24.27 16.44 18.30
C TYR A 24 -24.21 16.34 19.81
N VAL A 25 -23.01 16.13 20.34
CA VAL A 25 -22.79 15.87 21.76
C VAL A 25 -21.76 16.88 22.28
N SER A 26 -22.14 17.60 23.35
CA SER A 26 -21.21 18.42 24.10
C SER A 26 -20.65 17.62 25.27
N ILE A 27 -19.34 17.49 25.36
CA ILE A 27 -18.64 16.71 26.37
C ILE A 27 -17.56 17.54 27.06
N SER A 28 -17.22 17.17 28.29
CA SER A 28 -16.06 17.71 29.00
C SER A 28 -15.07 16.59 29.30
N ILE A 29 -13.79 16.85 29.02
CA ILE A 29 -12.68 15.94 29.32
C ILE A 29 -11.56 16.74 29.97
N TYR A 30 -11.29 16.49 31.27
CA TYR A 30 -10.32 17.28 32.04
C TYR A 30 -8.90 16.75 31.96
N ASN A 31 -8.71 15.43 31.76
CA ASN A 31 -7.39 14.82 31.70
C ASN A 31 -7.28 13.94 30.47
N ASP A 32 -6.08 13.91 29.84
CA ASP A 32 -5.75 13.04 28.70
C ASP A 32 -6.72 13.17 27.52
N LEU A 33 -7.12 14.40 27.18
CA LEU A 33 -8.11 14.72 26.16
C LEU A 33 -7.90 13.91 24.86
N LYS A 34 -6.68 13.93 24.31
CA LYS A 34 -6.37 13.25 23.05
C LYS A 34 -6.49 11.74 23.15
N SER A 35 -6.02 11.13 24.23
CA SER A 35 -6.08 9.69 24.46
C SER A 35 -7.52 9.21 24.64
N LYS A 36 -8.32 9.93 25.41
CA LYS A 36 -9.74 9.59 25.64
C LYS A 36 -10.58 9.75 24.37
N ILE A 37 -10.36 10.82 23.61
CA ILE A 37 -11.01 11.01 22.30
C ILE A 37 -10.63 9.87 21.36
N SER A 38 -9.34 9.48 21.27
CA SER A 38 -8.91 8.38 20.41
C SER A 38 -9.56 7.05 20.82
N SER A 39 -9.63 6.76 22.11
CA SER A 39 -10.25 5.52 22.62
C SER A 39 -11.78 5.48 22.38
N MET A 40 -12.44 6.62 22.56
CA MET A 40 -13.87 6.78 22.26
C MET A 40 -14.14 6.59 20.77
N GLU A 41 -13.34 7.19 19.91
CA GLU A 41 -13.43 7.06 18.46
C GLU A 41 -13.23 5.62 18.01
N ASP A 42 -12.22 4.91 18.53
CA ASP A 42 -11.98 3.49 18.24
C ASP A 42 -13.19 2.61 18.62
N GLU A 43 -13.84 2.90 19.75
CA GLU A 43 -15.03 2.17 20.18
C GLU A 43 -16.28 2.50 19.34
N LEU A 44 -16.44 3.76 18.94
CA LEU A 44 -17.50 4.20 18.02
C LEU A 44 -17.35 3.52 16.65
N ILE A 45 -16.14 3.52 16.05
CA ILE A 45 -15.87 2.87 14.77
C ILE A 45 -16.20 1.37 14.82
N LYS A 46 -15.81 0.67 15.89
CA LYS A 46 -16.15 -0.76 16.07
C LYS A 46 -17.65 -1.00 16.05
N ASN A 47 -18.43 -0.07 16.61
CA ASN A 47 -19.89 -0.16 16.65
C ASN A 47 -20.58 0.42 15.40
N GLY A 48 -19.82 0.83 14.37
CA GLY A 48 -20.35 1.31 13.10
C GLY A 48 -20.70 2.80 13.08
N TYR A 49 -20.09 3.60 13.94
CA TYR A 49 -20.28 5.05 13.98
C TYR A 49 -18.99 5.79 13.71
N TYR A 50 -19.09 6.93 13.04
CA TYR A 50 -18.00 7.88 12.88
C TYR A 50 -18.21 9.07 13.81
N MET A 51 -17.09 9.70 14.18
CA MET A 51 -17.07 10.88 15.02
C MET A 51 -16.31 12.00 14.30
N GLU A 52 -16.89 13.18 14.27
CA GLU A 52 -16.25 14.41 13.76
C GLU A 52 -16.18 15.43 14.90
N ILE A 53 -15.00 15.96 15.15
CA ILE A 53 -14.81 17.04 16.11
C ILE A 53 -15.20 18.36 15.43
N LYS A 54 -16.20 19.04 15.95
CA LYS A 54 -16.70 20.32 15.43
C LYS A 54 -16.02 21.51 16.09
N ASP A 55 -15.80 21.43 17.40
CA ASP A 55 -15.19 22.51 18.15
C ASP A 55 -14.48 21.97 19.41
N ILE A 56 -13.44 22.70 19.85
CA ILE A 56 -12.69 22.43 21.08
C ILE A 56 -12.41 23.75 21.77
N GLU A 57 -13.05 23.96 22.91
CA GLU A 57 -12.78 25.08 23.80
C GLU A 57 -12.33 24.58 25.16
N ASN A 58 -11.05 24.78 25.51
CA ASN A 58 -10.45 24.29 26.75
C ASN A 58 -10.69 22.79 26.97
N SER A 59 -11.53 22.45 27.97
CA SER A 59 -11.91 21.06 28.29
C SER A 59 -13.24 20.64 27.67
N LYS A 60 -13.94 21.54 26.96
CA LYS A 60 -15.22 21.26 26.31
C LYS A 60 -14.97 20.92 24.84
N VAL A 61 -15.62 19.86 24.38
CA VAL A 61 -15.54 19.41 22.97
C VAL A 61 -16.94 19.19 22.44
N ILE A 62 -17.20 19.73 21.27
CA ILE A 62 -18.42 19.42 20.52
C ILE A 62 -18.09 18.40 19.46
N ILE A 63 -18.71 17.24 19.54
CA ILE A 63 -18.55 16.15 18.58
C ILE A 63 -19.87 15.87 17.87
N LYS A 64 -19.75 15.55 16.58
CA LYS A 64 -20.85 15.02 15.78
C LYS A 64 -20.61 13.53 15.60
N ILE A 65 -21.60 12.71 15.94
CA ILE A 65 -21.57 11.25 15.77
C ILE A 65 -22.63 10.86 14.75
N PHE A 66 -22.26 10.08 13.76
CA PHE A 66 -23.15 9.63 12.69
C PHE A 66 -22.80 8.20 12.24
N GLU A 67 -23.69 7.52 11.54
CA GLU A 67 -23.47 6.18 11.05
C GLU A 67 -22.31 6.13 10.04
N ALA A 68 -21.45 5.15 10.16
CA ALA A 68 -20.41 4.89 9.18
C ALA A 68 -21.04 4.58 7.80
N PRO A 69 -20.42 4.99 6.70
CA PRO A 69 -20.94 4.74 5.36
C PRO A 69 -21.22 3.27 5.10
N LYS A 70 -22.42 2.96 4.61
CA LYS A 70 -22.77 1.59 4.21
C LYS A 70 -22.04 1.23 2.92
N PRO A 71 -21.59 -0.05 2.78
CA PRO A 71 -20.93 -0.49 1.57
C PRO A 71 -21.83 -0.32 0.35
N GLN A 72 -21.29 0.30 -0.69
CA GLN A 72 -21.99 0.46 -1.95
C GLN A 72 -21.94 -0.84 -2.77
N LYS A 73 -22.93 -1.04 -3.64
CA LYS A 73 -22.95 -2.16 -4.59
C LYS A 73 -21.70 -2.14 -5.47
N GLN A 74 -21.17 -3.33 -5.78
CA GLN A 74 -19.99 -3.53 -6.62
C GLN A 74 -20.38 -4.30 -7.89
N ASN A 75 -19.68 -4.01 -8.97
CA ASN A 75 -19.82 -4.80 -10.19
C ASN A 75 -18.84 -5.99 -10.15
N TYR A 76 -19.25 -7.08 -9.53
CA TYR A 76 -18.44 -8.29 -9.39
C TYR A 76 -18.02 -8.90 -10.73
N ILE A 77 -18.86 -8.74 -11.78
CA ILE A 77 -18.53 -9.23 -13.12
C ILE A 77 -17.31 -8.50 -13.67
N LEU A 78 -17.24 -7.18 -13.51
CA LEU A 78 -16.07 -6.41 -13.95
C LEU A 78 -14.79 -6.84 -13.22
N HIS A 79 -14.86 -7.05 -11.90
CA HIS A 79 -13.69 -7.54 -11.14
C HIS A 79 -13.23 -8.91 -11.64
N LEU A 80 -14.17 -9.83 -11.91
CA LEU A 80 -13.87 -11.18 -12.42
C LEU A 80 -13.26 -11.13 -13.81
N VAL A 81 -13.83 -10.34 -14.72
CA VAL A 81 -13.31 -10.20 -16.10
C VAL A 81 -11.88 -9.64 -16.08
N LEU A 82 -11.64 -8.57 -15.34
CA LEU A 82 -10.30 -7.99 -15.24
C LEU A 82 -9.30 -8.96 -14.60
N PHE A 83 -9.71 -9.73 -13.59
CA PHE A 83 -8.89 -10.76 -12.98
C PHE A 83 -8.49 -11.84 -13.98
N ILE A 84 -9.44 -12.39 -14.75
CA ILE A 84 -9.18 -13.41 -15.78
C ILE A 84 -8.26 -12.86 -16.86
N LEU A 85 -8.52 -11.65 -17.37
CA LEU A 85 -7.69 -11.02 -18.39
C LEU A 85 -6.25 -10.79 -17.88
N THR A 86 -6.09 -10.45 -16.60
CA THR A 86 -4.76 -10.28 -16.00
C THR A 86 -4.05 -11.61 -15.81
N ILE A 87 -4.75 -12.70 -15.49
CA ILE A 87 -4.16 -14.04 -15.49
C ILE A 87 -3.64 -14.38 -16.89
N ILE A 88 -4.44 -14.17 -17.93
CA ILE A 88 -4.04 -14.48 -19.33
C ILE A 88 -2.81 -13.65 -19.72
N SER A 89 -2.82 -12.33 -19.47
CA SER A 89 -1.68 -11.47 -19.85
C SER A 89 -0.40 -11.79 -19.06
N THR A 90 -0.50 -12.17 -17.78
CA THR A 90 0.65 -12.59 -16.97
C THR A 90 1.16 -13.99 -17.35
N LEU A 91 0.27 -14.92 -17.77
CA LEU A 91 0.67 -16.19 -18.36
C LEU A 91 1.46 -16.00 -19.65
N MET A 92 0.97 -15.13 -20.52
CA MET A 92 1.69 -14.78 -21.76
C MET A 92 3.08 -14.21 -21.45
N ALA A 93 3.18 -13.25 -20.53
CA ALA A 93 4.45 -12.67 -20.13
C ALA A 93 5.41 -13.74 -19.58
N GLY A 94 4.93 -14.61 -18.68
CA GLY A 94 5.74 -15.70 -18.14
C GLY A 94 6.21 -16.71 -19.20
N ALA A 95 5.39 -16.99 -20.21
CA ALA A 95 5.78 -17.83 -21.34
C ALA A 95 6.88 -17.14 -22.19
N PHE A 96 6.71 -15.85 -22.52
CA PHE A 96 7.73 -15.06 -23.22
C PHE A 96 9.09 -15.05 -22.49
N GLN A 97 9.09 -14.91 -21.16
CA GLN A 97 10.31 -14.94 -20.36
C GLN A 97 11.12 -16.25 -20.54
N LEU A 98 10.45 -17.34 -20.86
CA LEU A 98 11.05 -18.67 -21.11
C LEU A 98 11.27 -18.96 -22.59
N GLY A 99 11.07 -17.99 -23.48
CA GLY A 99 11.19 -18.19 -24.93
C GLY A 99 10.10 -19.11 -25.52
N ALA A 100 9.00 -19.32 -24.79
CA ALA A 100 7.88 -20.17 -25.22
C ALA A 100 6.86 -19.40 -26.05
N ASN A 101 6.14 -20.10 -26.94
CA ASN A 101 5.09 -19.48 -27.75
C ASN A 101 3.81 -19.26 -26.90
N PRO A 102 3.43 -18.01 -26.58
CA PRO A 102 2.27 -17.73 -25.75
C PRO A 102 0.93 -17.97 -26.46
N PHE A 103 0.93 -18.20 -27.79
CA PHE A 103 -0.27 -18.49 -28.58
C PHE A 103 -0.49 -19.98 -28.81
N SER A 104 0.24 -20.85 -28.08
CA SER A 104 0.11 -22.30 -28.09
C SER A 104 -0.08 -22.82 -26.66
N LEU A 105 -0.18 -24.15 -26.49
CA LEU A 105 -0.24 -24.77 -25.16
C LEU A 105 1.00 -24.48 -24.31
N GLU A 106 2.08 -24.00 -24.92
CA GLU A 106 3.27 -23.57 -24.19
C GLU A 106 3.04 -22.34 -23.27
N ILE A 107 1.92 -21.62 -23.41
CA ILE A 107 1.50 -20.56 -22.48
C ILE A 107 1.50 -21.05 -21.03
N LEU A 108 1.24 -22.35 -20.80
CA LEU A 108 1.26 -22.96 -19.46
C LEU A 108 2.64 -22.93 -18.80
N LYS A 109 3.72 -22.79 -19.58
CA LYS A 109 5.07 -22.57 -19.04
C LYS A 109 5.17 -21.24 -18.25
N GLY A 110 4.26 -20.29 -18.50
CA GLY A 110 4.14 -19.03 -17.76
C GLY A 110 3.49 -19.16 -16.38
N LEU A 111 2.93 -20.30 -16.00
CA LEU A 111 2.24 -20.51 -14.71
C LEU A 111 3.08 -20.11 -13.49
N PRO A 112 4.38 -20.47 -13.38
CA PRO A 112 5.17 -20.09 -12.20
C PRO A 112 5.25 -18.58 -11.99
N PHE A 113 5.41 -17.80 -13.07
CA PHE A 113 5.40 -16.34 -12.99
C PHE A 113 3.99 -15.81 -12.66
N SER A 114 2.99 -16.23 -13.43
CA SER A 114 1.61 -15.74 -13.30
C SER A 114 1.04 -15.98 -11.90
N ILE A 115 1.17 -17.20 -11.37
CA ILE A 115 0.68 -17.53 -10.02
C ILE A 115 1.41 -16.66 -8.98
N SER A 116 2.73 -16.51 -9.09
CA SER A 116 3.50 -15.74 -8.13
C SER A 116 3.12 -14.27 -8.12
N ILE A 117 3.09 -13.62 -9.28
CA ILE A 117 2.77 -12.19 -9.36
C ILE A 117 1.31 -11.90 -8.99
N MET A 118 0.37 -12.73 -9.44
CA MET A 118 -1.04 -12.59 -9.09
C MET A 118 -1.28 -12.76 -7.59
N THR A 119 -0.56 -13.70 -6.95
CA THR A 119 -0.64 -13.89 -5.48
C THR A 119 -0.09 -12.68 -4.75
N ILE A 120 1.07 -12.15 -5.15
CA ILE A 120 1.66 -10.93 -4.56
C ILE A 120 0.68 -9.76 -4.62
N LEU A 121 0.12 -9.49 -5.81
CA LEU A 121 -0.83 -8.40 -6.02
C LEU A 121 -2.13 -8.61 -5.23
N LEU A 122 -2.64 -9.85 -5.23
CA LEU A 122 -3.86 -10.18 -4.48
C LEU A 122 -3.68 -9.91 -2.98
N PHE A 123 -2.59 -10.37 -2.38
CA PHE A 123 -2.35 -10.17 -0.96
C PHE A 123 -2.10 -8.69 -0.63
N HIS A 124 -1.43 -7.95 -1.51
CA HIS A 124 -1.26 -6.51 -1.36
C HIS A 124 -2.62 -5.80 -1.28
N GLU A 125 -3.47 -5.96 -2.28
CA GLU A 125 -4.77 -5.29 -2.32
C GLU A 125 -5.73 -5.79 -1.22
N MET A 126 -5.69 -7.09 -0.90
CA MET A 126 -6.49 -7.65 0.18
C MET A 126 -6.08 -7.10 1.55
N GLY A 127 -4.81 -6.73 1.73
CA GLY A 127 -4.35 -6.01 2.93
C GLY A 127 -5.12 -4.71 3.14
N HIS A 128 -5.16 -3.87 2.13
CA HIS A 128 -5.91 -2.62 2.14
C HIS A 128 -7.41 -2.86 2.33
N TYR A 129 -7.99 -3.81 1.57
CA TYR A 129 -9.41 -4.12 1.63
C TYR A 129 -9.86 -4.59 3.02
N ILE A 130 -9.14 -5.54 3.62
CA ILE A 130 -9.48 -6.12 4.93
C ILE A 130 -9.42 -5.03 6.01
N LEU A 131 -8.38 -4.20 6.00
CA LEU A 131 -8.26 -3.12 6.98
C LEU A 131 -9.29 -2.01 6.74
N SER A 132 -9.61 -1.68 5.50
CA SER A 132 -10.71 -0.76 5.18
C SER A 132 -12.02 -1.26 5.80
N ARG A 133 -12.35 -2.55 5.60
CA ARG A 133 -13.56 -3.16 6.18
C ARG A 133 -13.55 -3.16 7.71
N LYS A 134 -12.39 -3.39 8.33
CA LYS A 134 -12.21 -3.34 9.80
C LYS A 134 -12.51 -1.95 10.36
N PHE A 135 -12.07 -0.90 9.67
CA PHE A 135 -12.32 0.50 10.05
C PHE A 135 -13.63 1.06 9.50
N LYS A 136 -14.51 0.20 8.96
CA LYS A 136 -15.81 0.58 8.38
C LYS A 136 -15.71 1.53 7.18
N VAL A 137 -14.53 1.62 6.57
CA VAL A 137 -14.29 2.37 5.33
C VAL A 137 -14.81 1.55 4.15
N ASP A 138 -15.64 2.15 3.31
CA ASP A 138 -16.12 1.48 2.09
C ASP A 138 -15.01 1.46 1.03
N ALA A 139 -14.64 0.25 0.64
CA ALA A 139 -13.63 -0.02 -0.39
C ALA A 139 -14.13 -1.11 -1.34
N THR A 140 -13.68 -1.03 -2.59
CA THR A 140 -13.99 -2.06 -3.60
C THR A 140 -13.10 -3.28 -3.41
N LEU A 141 -13.52 -4.40 -4.01
CA LEU A 141 -12.60 -5.49 -4.32
C LEU A 141 -11.48 -4.99 -5.26
N PRO A 142 -10.34 -5.70 -5.34
CA PRO A 142 -9.27 -5.33 -6.25
C PRO A 142 -9.71 -5.30 -7.71
N TYR A 143 -9.30 -4.25 -8.42
CA TYR A 143 -9.31 -4.20 -9.88
C TYR A 143 -7.92 -4.56 -10.36
N PHE A 144 -7.77 -5.74 -10.93
CA PHE A 144 -6.54 -6.15 -11.60
C PHE A 144 -6.46 -5.49 -12.96
N ILE A 145 -5.28 -4.96 -13.33
CA ILE A 145 -5.10 -4.19 -14.56
C ILE A 145 -4.26 -5.03 -15.52
N PRO A 146 -4.91 -5.69 -16.52
CA PRO A 146 -4.17 -6.45 -17.53
C PRO A 146 -3.35 -5.49 -18.39
N PHE A 147 -2.12 -5.88 -18.69
CA PHE A 147 -1.24 -5.12 -19.57
C PHE A 147 -0.50 -6.09 -20.49
N PRO A 148 -0.83 -6.15 -21.78
CA PRO A 148 -0.25 -7.11 -22.71
C PRO A 148 1.19 -6.71 -23.08
N ASN A 149 2.09 -6.79 -22.09
CA ASN A 149 3.51 -6.54 -22.22
C ASN A 149 4.26 -7.87 -22.01
N PRO A 150 5.25 -8.22 -22.85
CA PRO A 150 5.93 -9.50 -22.79
C PRO A 150 6.79 -9.71 -21.51
N ILE A 151 7.07 -8.64 -20.75
CA ILE A 151 7.92 -8.72 -19.57
C ILE A 151 7.09 -8.90 -18.29
N ILE A 152 6.03 -8.10 -18.11
CA ILE A 152 5.31 -7.99 -16.83
C ILE A 152 3.90 -8.56 -16.91
N GLY A 153 3.17 -8.30 -18.00
CA GLY A 153 1.81 -8.79 -18.22
C GLY A 153 0.72 -8.07 -17.39
N THR A 154 1.07 -7.17 -16.48
CA THR A 154 0.11 -6.43 -15.65
C THR A 154 0.66 -5.06 -15.28
N MET A 155 -0.23 -4.09 -15.05
CA MET A 155 0.11 -2.81 -14.40
C MET A 155 -0.19 -2.84 -12.89
N GLY A 156 -0.39 -4.01 -12.30
CA GLY A 156 -0.72 -4.17 -10.90
C GLY A 156 -2.22 -4.36 -10.65
N ALA A 157 -2.62 -4.09 -9.44
CA ALA A 157 -4.01 -4.08 -9.01
C ALA A 157 -4.25 -2.85 -8.12
N VAL A 158 -5.50 -2.41 -8.00
CA VAL A 158 -5.86 -1.28 -7.15
C VAL A 158 -7.22 -1.51 -6.50
N ILE A 159 -7.38 -1.10 -5.25
CA ILE A 159 -8.70 -0.92 -4.63
C ILE A 159 -9.11 0.55 -4.75
N ARG A 160 -10.41 0.80 -4.73
CA ARG A 160 -10.95 2.15 -4.67
C ARG A 160 -11.61 2.39 -3.31
N ILE A 161 -11.05 3.30 -2.52
CA ILE A 161 -11.68 3.80 -1.30
C ILE A 161 -12.80 4.77 -1.71
N ARG A 162 -14.03 4.52 -1.24
CA ARG A 162 -15.24 5.27 -1.63
C ARG A 162 -15.80 6.15 -0.52
N SER A 163 -15.30 6.00 0.69
CA SER A 163 -15.73 6.79 1.84
C SER A 163 -14.56 7.52 2.48
N ILE A 164 -14.87 8.54 3.27
CA ILE A 164 -13.87 9.26 4.05
C ILE A 164 -13.22 8.30 5.06
N ILE A 165 -11.91 8.41 5.21
CA ILE A 165 -11.16 7.69 6.24
C ILE A 165 -11.35 8.40 7.58
N PRO A 166 -11.75 7.69 8.66
CA PRO A 166 -12.19 8.35 9.89
C PRO A 166 -11.05 9.11 10.62
N ASN A 167 -9.84 8.56 10.68
CA ASN A 167 -8.74 9.18 11.44
C ASN A 167 -7.36 8.75 10.95
N LYS A 168 -6.30 9.35 11.52
CA LYS A 168 -4.89 9.04 11.19
C LYS A 168 -4.51 7.58 11.44
N LYS A 169 -5.08 6.95 12.47
CA LYS A 169 -4.81 5.54 12.77
C LYS A 169 -5.36 4.64 11.68
N SER A 170 -6.61 4.83 11.30
CA SER A 170 -7.23 4.09 10.18
C SER A 170 -6.46 4.31 8.88
N LEU A 171 -6.06 5.57 8.61
CA LEU A 171 -5.26 5.92 7.44
C LEU A 171 -3.93 5.17 7.41
N LEU A 172 -3.19 5.15 8.54
CA LEU A 172 -1.93 4.42 8.68
C LEU A 172 -2.10 2.93 8.39
N TYR A 173 -3.05 2.29 9.09
CA TYR A 173 -3.22 0.84 8.99
C TYR A 173 -3.74 0.41 7.62
N ILE A 174 -4.64 1.17 7.02
CA ILE A 174 -5.11 0.91 5.65
C ILE A 174 -3.95 1.08 4.67
N GLY A 175 -3.23 2.19 4.73
CA GLY A 175 -2.12 2.45 3.79
C GLY A 175 -0.95 1.49 3.93
N ALA A 176 -0.63 1.02 5.15
CA ALA A 176 0.51 0.13 5.35
C ALA A 176 0.20 -1.35 5.12
N ALA A 177 -1.06 -1.78 5.23
CA ALA A 177 -1.42 -3.20 5.21
C ALA A 177 -1.10 -3.90 3.88
N GLY A 178 -1.35 -3.22 2.74
CA GLY A 178 -1.01 -3.73 1.43
C GLY A 178 0.48 -4.01 1.26
N PRO A 179 1.33 -2.99 1.40
CA PRO A 179 2.78 -3.15 1.34
C PRO A 179 3.33 -4.27 2.24
N TRP A 180 2.85 -4.38 3.48
CA TRP A 180 3.31 -5.43 4.38
C TRP A 180 2.92 -6.83 3.92
N LEU A 181 1.66 -7.05 3.53
CA LEU A 181 1.20 -8.37 3.08
C LEU A 181 1.79 -8.74 1.72
N GLY A 182 1.83 -7.81 0.77
CA GLY A 182 2.46 -8.02 -0.53
C GLY A 182 3.94 -8.33 -0.40
N LEU A 183 4.66 -7.63 0.48
CA LEU A 183 6.08 -7.85 0.74
C LEU A 183 6.36 -9.25 1.31
N ILE A 184 5.56 -9.71 2.27
CA ILE A 184 5.72 -11.06 2.84
C ILE A 184 5.64 -12.12 1.74
N VAL A 185 4.64 -12.03 0.86
CA VAL A 185 4.47 -12.97 -0.26
C VAL A 185 5.60 -12.83 -1.27
N ALA A 186 6.04 -11.59 -1.57
CA ALA A 186 7.15 -11.34 -2.48
C ALA A 186 8.48 -11.94 -1.95
N ILE A 187 8.74 -11.83 -0.64
CA ILE A 187 9.91 -12.46 0.00
C ILE A 187 9.86 -13.98 -0.12
N ILE A 188 8.71 -14.60 0.13
CA ILE A 188 8.53 -16.04 -0.01
C ILE A 188 8.78 -16.48 -1.46
N ALA A 189 8.18 -15.78 -2.43
CA ALA A 189 8.39 -16.05 -3.85
C ALA A 189 9.88 -15.88 -4.23
N LEU A 190 10.52 -14.82 -3.73
CA LEU A 190 11.93 -14.57 -3.99
C LEU A 190 12.83 -15.71 -3.44
N ILE A 191 12.61 -16.15 -2.20
CA ILE A 191 13.37 -17.25 -1.58
C ILE A 191 13.21 -18.55 -2.39
N ILE A 192 11.98 -18.93 -2.72
CA ILE A 192 11.69 -20.12 -3.51
C ILE A 192 12.32 -19.99 -4.90
N GLY A 193 12.10 -18.88 -5.56
CA GLY A 193 12.57 -18.64 -6.90
C GLY A 193 14.09 -18.56 -7.01
N LEU A 194 14.80 -17.98 -6.02
CA LEU A 194 16.27 -17.95 -5.99
C LEU A 194 16.88 -19.35 -5.87
N LYS A 195 16.27 -20.24 -5.09
CA LYS A 195 16.71 -21.65 -5.00
C LYS A 195 16.55 -22.41 -6.33
N LEU A 196 15.62 -21.98 -7.18
CA LEU A 196 15.36 -22.54 -8.51
C LEU A 196 16.12 -21.82 -9.62
N SER A 197 16.79 -20.70 -9.31
CA SER A 197 17.54 -19.89 -10.25
C SER A 197 18.87 -20.54 -10.63
N LYS A 198 19.36 -20.22 -11.83
CA LYS A 198 20.65 -20.71 -12.30
C LYS A 198 21.75 -19.71 -11.96
N ILE A 199 22.84 -20.18 -11.41
CA ILE A 199 24.04 -19.40 -11.10
C ILE A 199 25.09 -19.71 -12.17
N VAL A 200 25.56 -18.65 -12.85
CA VAL A 200 26.62 -18.77 -13.86
C VAL A 200 27.78 -17.83 -13.50
N PRO A 201 29.02 -18.16 -13.91
CA PRO A 201 30.13 -17.23 -13.75
C PRO A 201 29.81 -15.89 -14.42
N HIS A 202 30.32 -14.80 -13.86
CA HIS A 202 30.09 -13.47 -14.43
C HIS A 202 30.74 -13.38 -15.81
N THR A 203 29.91 -13.21 -16.85
CA THR A 203 30.37 -12.95 -18.21
C THR A 203 30.17 -11.49 -18.53
N PRO A 204 31.23 -10.69 -18.82
CA PRO A 204 31.13 -9.26 -19.04
C PRO A 204 30.30 -8.82 -20.26
N SER A 205 29.93 -9.72 -21.13
CA SER A 205 29.31 -9.46 -22.43
C SER A 205 28.02 -10.26 -22.66
N GLY A 206 27.06 -10.17 -21.74
CA GLY A 206 25.71 -10.69 -21.99
C GLY A 206 24.85 -9.61 -22.67
N GLU A 207 24.39 -9.89 -23.90
CA GLU A 207 23.30 -9.12 -24.50
C GLU A 207 22.05 -9.32 -23.65
N GLY A 208 21.53 -8.28 -23.02
CA GLY A 208 20.31 -8.33 -22.19
C GLY A 208 20.31 -7.24 -21.11
N PHE A 209 19.12 -6.92 -20.61
CA PHE A 209 19.04 -5.99 -19.48
C PHE A 209 19.31 -6.74 -18.17
N THR A 210 20.07 -6.10 -17.30
CA THR A 210 20.30 -6.57 -15.95
C THR A 210 19.32 -5.90 -15.00
N LEU A 211 18.77 -6.68 -14.07
CA LEU A 211 17.88 -6.15 -13.03
C LEU A 211 18.71 -5.52 -11.91
N GLY A 212 18.24 -4.36 -11.46
CA GLY A 212 18.82 -3.71 -10.30
C GLY A 212 18.44 -4.43 -9.00
N GLU A 213 19.21 -4.17 -7.97
CA GLU A 213 19.07 -4.80 -6.69
C GLU A 213 18.69 -3.77 -5.62
N SER A 214 17.71 -4.10 -4.80
CA SER A 214 17.46 -3.39 -3.54
C SER A 214 18.33 -3.96 -2.43
N LEU A 215 18.46 -3.22 -1.34
CA LEU A 215 19.16 -3.72 -0.15
C LEU A 215 18.53 -5.02 0.37
N LEU A 216 17.19 -5.07 0.40
CA LEU A 216 16.47 -6.28 0.83
C LEU A 216 16.71 -7.46 -0.11
N PHE A 217 16.73 -7.22 -1.43
CA PHE A 217 17.07 -8.28 -2.40
C PHE A 217 18.46 -8.84 -2.14
N LYS A 218 19.48 -7.99 -1.96
CA LYS A 218 20.86 -8.42 -1.68
C LYS A 218 20.95 -9.26 -0.41
N ILE A 219 20.30 -8.84 0.66
CA ILE A 219 20.26 -9.59 1.92
C ILE A 219 19.68 -11.00 1.68
N ILE A 220 18.54 -11.09 1.00
CA ILE A 220 17.87 -12.37 0.75
C ILE A 220 18.71 -13.24 -0.19
N ALA A 221 19.26 -12.67 -1.26
CA ALA A 221 20.10 -13.41 -2.21
C ALA A 221 21.35 -13.99 -1.52
N ASN A 222 22.03 -13.21 -0.71
CA ASN A 222 23.18 -13.68 0.07
C ASN A 222 22.82 -14.78 1.07
N LEU A 223 21.65 -14.69 1.72
CA LEU A 223 21.19 -15.73 2.66
C LEU A 223 20.80 -17.04 1.96
N VAL A 224 20.30 -16.98 0.73
CA VAL A 224 19.76 -18.15 0.00
C VAL A 224 20.81 -18.81 -0.88
N ILE A 225 21.64 -18.01 -1.55
CA ILE A 225 22.61 -18.48 -2.57
C ILE A 225 24.04 -18.48 -2.00
N GLY A 226 24.29 -17.68 -0.94
CA GLY A 226 25.63 -17.40 -0.42
C GLY A 226 26.28 -16.25 -1.18
N ASP A 227 27.61 -16.20 -1.18
CA ASP A 227 28.36 -15.14 -1.84
C ASP A 227 28.04 -15.07 -3.34
N ILE A 228 27.52 -13.92 -3.76
CA ILE A 228 27.13 -13.61 -5.14
C ILE A 228 28.16 -12.71 -5.86
N GLU A 229 29.28 -12.36 -5.21
CA GLU A 229 30.33 -11.59 -5.86
C GLU A 229 30.90 -12.40 -7.05
N ASN A 230 31.02 -11.73 -8.19
CA ASN A 230 31.47 -12.35 -9.45
C ASN A 230 30.56 -13.48 -10.03
N LYS A 231 29.30 -13.52 -9.64
CA LYS A 231 28.30 -14.45 -10.22
C LYS A 231 27.16 -13.70 -10.85
N THR A 232 26.61 -14.25 -11.91
CA THR A 232 25.37 -13.79 -12.54
C THR A 232 24.25 -14.76 -12.19
N ILE A 233 23.12 -14.24 -11.70
CA ILE A 233 21.94 -15.01 -11.36
C ILE A 233 20.94 -14.89 -12.51
N ILE A 234 20.66 -15.99 -13.19
CA ILE A 234 19.56 -16.09 -14.16
C ILE A 234 18.31 -16.44 -13.36
N LEU A 235 17.47 -15.42 -13.12
CA LEU A 235 16.32 -15.57 -12.25
C LEU A 235 15.30 -16.57 -12.82
N HIS A 236 14.86 -17.48 -11.98
CA HIS A 236 13.66 -18.28 -12.25
C HIS A 236 12.42 -17.36 -12.31
N PRO A 237 11.37 -17.63 -13.11
CA PRO A 237 10.18 -16.79 -13.20
C PRO A 237 9.51 -16.45 -11.83
N ILE A 238 9.56 -17.36 -10.87
CA ILE A 238 9.10 -17.11 -9.50
C ILE A 238 10.00 -16.06 -8.81
N ALA A 239 11.32 -16.11 -8.98
CA ALA A 239 12.24 -15.12 -8.41
C ALA A 239 12.03 -13.73 -9.05
N PHE A 240 11.83 -13.71 -10.36
CA PHE A 240 11.53 -12.47 -11.08
C PHE A 240 10.21 -11.85 -10.60
N ALA A 241 9.15 -12.66 -10.38
CA ALA A 241 7.91 -12.18 -9.77
C ALA A 241 8.14 -11.62 -8.34
N GLY A 242 8.97 -12.28 -7.53
CA GLY A 242 9.36 -11.79 -6.20
C GLY A 242 10.11 -10.45 -6.27
N TRP A 243 11.10 -10.33 -7.18
CA TRP A 243 11.81 -9.08 -7.44
C TRP A 243 10.85 -7.95 -7.87
N LEU A 244 9.94 -8.25 -8.79
CA LEU A 244 8.91 -7.31 -9.24
C LEU A 244 7.99 -6.91 -8.09
N GLY A 245 7.65 -7.84 -7.20
CA GLY A 245 6.88 -7.58 -5.98
C GLY A 245 7.59 -6.61 -5.03
N LEU A 246 8.92 -6.73 -4.84
CA LEU A 246 9.72 -5.76 -4.09
C LEU A 246 9.68 -4.38 -4.75
N PHE A 247 9.81 -4.33 -6.07
CA PHE A 247 9.80 -3.08 -6.83
C PHE A 247 8.45 -2.39 -6.76
N VAL A 248 7.33 -3.11 -6.95
CA VAL A 248 5.97 -2.57 -6.83
C VAL A 248 5.70 -2.08 -5.40
N THR A 249 6.12 -2.85 -4.39
CA THR A 249 6.01 -2.42 -2.99
C THR A 249 6.78 -1.12 -2.74
N ASN A 250 7.97 -0.98 -3.32
CA ASN A 250 8.73 0.27 -3.24
C ASN A 250 7.99 1.45 -3.86
N LEU A 251 7.44 1.27 -5.07
CA LEU A 251 6.70 2.32 -5.76
C LEU A 251 5.47 2.80 -4.95
N ASN A 252 4.75 1.87 -4.32
CA ASN A 252 3.60 2.20 -3.47
C ASN A 252 4.02 2.88 -2.16
N LEU A 253 5.20 2.55 -1.63
CA LEU A 253 5.73 3.17 -0.41
C LEU A 253 6.39 4.53 -0.62
N ILE A 254 6.47 5.05 -1.85
CA ILE A 254 6.93 6.42 -2.10
C ILE A 254 6.03 7.39 -1.31
N PRO A 255 6.59 8.25 -0.42
CA PRO A 255 5.79 9.08 0.48
C PRO A 255 5.20 10.31 -0.22
N ILE A 256 4.50 10.10 -1.35
CA ILE A 256 3.91 11.14 -2.19
C ILE A 256 2.38 10.98 -2.26
N GLY A 257 1.67 12.10 -2.09
CA GLY A 257 0.25 12.23 -2.38
C GLY A 257 -0.60 11.16 -1.70
N GLN A 258 -1.35 10.42 -2.50
CA GLN A 258 -2.28 9.37 -2.07
C GLN A 258 -1.72 7.95 -2.27
N LEU A 259 -0.43 7.78 -2.58
CA LEU A 259 0.22 6.47 -2.53
C LEU A 259 0.25 5.95 -1.08
N ASP A 260 0.48 4.66 -0.90
CA ASP A 260 0.51 4.03 0.42
C ASP A 260 1.52 4.70 1.36
N GLY A 261 2.72 5.01 0.84
CA GLY A 261 3.71 5.81 1.56
C GLY A 261 3.22 7.21 1.90
N GLY A 262 2.38 7.82 1.06
CA GLY A 262 1.73 9.10 1.31
C GLY A 262 0.73 9.02 2.47
N HIS A 263 -0.07 7.94 2.55
CA HIS A 263 -0.96 7.65 3.69
C HIS A 263 -0.18 7.53 5.00
N ILE A 264 0.92 6.77 4.98
CA ILE A 264 1.79 6.56 6.14
C ILE A 264 2.43 7.88 6.57
N ALA A 265 2.99 8.64 5.62
CA ALA A 265 3.62 9.93 5.87
C ALA A 265 2.63 10.96 6.44
N TYR A 266 1.40 11.03 5.87
CA TYR A 266 0.37 11.92 6.42
C TYR A 266 -0.03 11.54 7.85
N SER A 267 -0.16 10.25 8.14
CA SER A 267 -0.50 9.77 9.47
C SER A 267 0.52 10.21 10.54
N LEU A 268 1.82 10.23 10.18
CA LEU A 268 2.91 10.66 11.08
C LEU A 268 3.06 12.18 11.15
N PHE A 269 3.07 12.84 10.01
CA PHE A 269 3.51 14.22 9.88
C PHE A 269 2.35 15.22 9.62
N GLY A 270 1.12 14.72 9.40
CA GLY A 270 -0.05 15.54 9.14
C GLY A 270 0.17 16.49 7.95
N LYS A 271 -0.13 17.77 8.15
CA LYS A 271 0.03 18.81 7.11
C LYS A 271 1.45 18.95 6.53
N TYR A 272 2.46 18.48 7.24
CA TYR A 272 3.86 18.52 6.77
C TYR A 272 4.15 17.47 5.70
N GLN A 273 3.27 16.47 5.50
CA GLN A 273 3.37 15.47 4.42
C GLN A 273 3.54 16.13 3.04
N LYS A 274 2.90 17.26 2.78
CA LYS A 274 3.05 18.01 1.53
C LYS A 274 4.51 18.35 1.22
N TYR A 275 5.28 18.77 2.21
CA TYR A 275 6.71 19.10 2.01
C TYR A 275 7.55 17.86 1.77
N ILE A 276 7.23 16.76 2.45
CA ILE A 276 7.85 15.46 2.22
C ILE A 276 7.60 14.99 0.78
N SER A 277 6.36 15.11 0.30
CA SER A 277 6.00 14.79 -1.08
C SER A 277 6.80 15.61 -2.09
N ILE A 278 6.91 16.92 -1.88
CA ILE A 278 7.66 17.79 -2.79
C ILE A 278 9.15 17.42 -2.81
N ILE A 279 9.76 17.20 -1.64
CA ILE A 279 11.17 16.79 -1.54
C ILE A 279 11.38 15.44 -2.22
N THR A 280 10.52 14.46 -1.98
CA THR A 280 10.60 13.15 -2.62
C THR A 280 10.38 13.26 -4.14
N TRP A 281 9.48 14.11 -4.58
CA TRP A 281 9.24 14.35 -6.00
C TRP A 281 10.47 14.94 -6.70
N ILE A 282 11.12 15.92 -6.08
CA ILE A 282 12.41 16.47 -6.59
C ILE A 282 13.47 15.37 -6.64
N PHE A 283 13.53 14.51 -5.60
CA PHE A 283 14.41 13.36 -5.57
C PHE A 283 14.16 12.39 -6.74
N LEU A 284 12.90 12.09 -7.08
CA LEU A 284 12.57 11.25 -8.24
C LEU A 284 13.07 11.87 -9.56
N ILE A 285 12.97 13.19 -9.72
CA ILE A 285 13.49 13.88 -10.90
C ILE A 285 15.02 13.74 -10.98
N ILE A 286 15.73 14.00 -9.90
CA ILE A 286 17.20 13.89 -9.85
C ILE A 286 17.62 12.45 -10.15
N PHE A 287 16.98 11.45 -9.53
CA PHE A 287 17.27 10.04 -9.78
C PHE A 287 16.92 9.61 -11.21
N GLY A 288 15.90 10.22 -11.80
CA GLY A 288 15.52 9.99 -13.18
C GLY A 288 16.59 10.42 -14.19
N PHE A 289 17.30 11.51 -13.92
CA PHE A 289 18.41 11.96 -14.75
C PHE A 289 19.73 11.23 -14.46
N LEU A 290 19.97 10.85 -13.20
CA LEU A 290 21.27 10.28 -12.79
C LEU A 290 21.36 8.76 -12.93
N TYR A 291 20.24 8.04 -12.77
CA TYR A 291 20.25 6.58 -12.65
C TYR A 291 19.34 5.90 -13.66
N TRP A 292 18.02 6.20 -13.62
CA TRP A 292 17.04 5.49 -14.44
C TRP A 292 15.88 6.39 -14.85
N SER A 293 15.72 6.57 -16.16
CA SER A 293 14.68 7.47 -16.73
C SER A 293 13.24 7.12 -16.33
N GLY A 294 12.97 5.88 -15.92
CA GLY A 294 11.68 5.49 -15.38
C GLY A 294 11.26 6.29 -14.14
N TRP A 295 12.20 6.83 -13.35
CA TRP A 295 11.88 7.74 -12.25
C TRP A 295 11.27 9.05 -12.74
N LEU A 296 11.60 9.53 -13.94
CA LEU A 296 10.93 10.71 -14.54
C LEU A 296 9.48 10.40 -14.87
N VAL A 297 9.19 9.20 -15.37
CA VAL A 297 7.81 8.75 -15.61
C VAL A 297 7.02 8.74 -14.31
N TRP A 298 7.62 8.21 -13.22
CA TRP A 298 7.01 8.23 -11.89
C TRP A 298 6.84 9.64 -11.33
N ALA A 299 7.78 10.54 -11.58
CA ALA A 299 7.64 11.95 -11.20
C ALA A 299 6.44 12.60 -11.91
N ILE A 300 6.23 12.33 -13.20
CA ILE A 300 5.07 12.83 -13.95
C ILE A 300 3.78 12.21 -13.43
N LEU A 301 3.73 10.89 -13.24
CA LEU A 301 2.55 10.18 -12.73
C LEU A 301 2.14 10.69 -11.34
N THR A 302 3.09 10.83 -10.43
CA THR A 302 2.81 11.33 -9.08
C THR A 302 2.38 12.80 -9.08
N LEU A 303 2.86 13.61 -10.02
CA LEU A 303 2.38 14.99 -10.19
C LEU A 303 0.92 15.02 -10.65
N ILE A 304 0.53 14.15 -11.59
CA ILE A 304 -0.85 14.01 -12.07
C ILE A 304 -1.77 13.52 -10.94
N LEU A 305 -1.34 12.54 -10.14
CA LEU A 305 -2.10 12.03 -9.00
C LEU A 305 -2.20 13.04 -7.84
N GLY A 306 -1.35 14.06 -7.82
CA GLY A 306 -1.30 15.10 -6.82
C GLY A 306 -0.31 14.82 -5.69
N LEU A 307 0.41 15.88 -5.29
CA LEU A 307 1.43 15.82 -4.24
C LEU A 307 0.88 15.98 -2.83
N THR A 308 -0.40 16.30 -2.69
CA THR A 308 -1.04 16.55 -1.39
C THR A 308 -1.98 15.41 -1.01
N HIS A 309 -2.06 15.14 0.27
CA HIS A 309 -2.96 14.14 0.83
C HIS A 309 -4.23 14.81 1.39
N PRO A 310 -5.45 14.28 1.14
CA PRO A 310 -6.67 14.76 1.77
C PRO A 310 -6.65 14.45 3.27
N LYS A 311 -7.25 15.33 4.07
CA LYS A 311 -7.34 15.14 5.52
C LYS A 311 -8.30 13.98 5.84
N PRO A 312 -8.01 13.15 6.85
CA PRO A 312 -9.01 12.25 7.42
C PRO A 312 -10.12 13.06 8.11
N LEU A 313 -11.25 12.43 8.38
CA LEU A 313 -12.40 13.08 9.03
C LEU A 313 -12.00 13.72 10.36
N ASN A 314 -11.23 13.01 11.17
CA ASN A 314 -10.69 13.49 12.43
C ASN A 314 -9.14 13.52 12.36
N ASP A 315 -8.58 14.71 12.21
CA ASP A 315 -7.12 14.95 12.17
C ASP A 315 -6.53 15.32 13.54
N PHE A 316 -7.38 15.44 14.57
CA PHE A 316 -6.98 15.85 15.91
C PHE A 316 -6.30 14.73 16.71
N THR A 317 -6.75 13.48 16.56
CA THR A 317 -6.23 12.33 17.30
C THR A 317 -4.79 12.02 16.92
N GLU A 318 -3.97 11.74 17.93
CA GLU A 318 -2.57 11.35 17.73
C GLU A 318 -2.40 9.84 17.68
N LEU A 319 -1.40 9.42 16.93
CA LEU A 319 -0.97 8.02 16.90
C LEU A 319 -0.34 7.62 18.24
N SER A 320 -0.68 6.45 18.72
CA SER A 320 -0.02 5.84 19.89
C SER A 320 1.47 5.56 19.60
N LYS A 321 2.27 5.30 20.64
CA LYS A 321 3.69 4.91 20.47
C LYS A 321 3.84 3.68 19.56
N LYS A 322 2.96 2.69 19.69
CA LYS A 322 2.96 1.47 18.85
C LYS A 322 2.65 1.82 17.38
N ASP A 323 1.66 2.66 17.13
CA ASP A 323 1.30 3.09 15.79
C ASP A 323 2.44 3.88 15.13
N LYS A 324 3.11 4.78 15.87
CA LYS A 324 4.29 5.51 15.38
C LYS A 324 5.45 4.57 15.01
N ILE A 325 5.72 3.56 15.85
CA ILE A 325 6.74 2.53 15.51
C ILE A 325 6.36 1.79 14.25
N TYR A 326 5.10 1.35 14.11
CA TYR A 326 4.62 0.65 12.91
C TYR A 326 4.76 1.52 11.66
N ALA A 327 4.44 2.81 11.76
CA ALA A 327 4.59 3.75 10.65
C ALA A 327 6.07 3.94 10.26
N VAL A 328 6.97 4.09 11.23
CA VAL A 328 8.42 4.21 10.98
C VAL A 328 8.98 2.95 10.34
N LEU A 329 8.61 1.76 10.84
CA LEU A 329 9.00 0.49 10.22
C LEU A 329 8.52 0.39 8.77
N SER A 330 7.31 0.86 8.48
CA SER A 330 6.78 0.89 7.11
C SER A 330 7.55 1.84 6.19
N LEU A 331 8.05 2.98 6.71
CA LEU A 331 8.93 3.87 5.93
C LEU A 331 10.34 3.29 5.76
N ILE A 332 10.84 2.50 6.73
CA ILE A 332 12.11 1.78 6.59
C ILE A 332 12.01 0.75 5.46
N LEU A 333 10.85 0.10 5.27
CA LEU A 333 10.65 -0.81 4.13
C LEU A 333 10.83 -0.11 2.78
N PHE A 334 10.43 1.16 2.65
CA PHE A 334 10.70 1.95 1.45
C PHE A 334 12.21 2.00 1.16
N ILE A 335 13.03 2.28 2.17
CA ILE A 335 14.50 2.35 2.02
C ILE A 335 15.07 0.96 1.66
N LEU A 336 14.61 -0.10 2.32
CA LEU A 336 15.09 -1.46 2.09
C LEU A 336 14.73 -2.01 0.71
N THR A 337 13.59 -1.61 0.17
CA THR A 337 13.10 -2.04 -1.16
C THR A 337 13.50 -1.10 -2.29
N PHE A 338 14.08 0.08 -1.99
CA PHE A 338 14.45 1.06 -3.00
C PHE A 338 15.54 0.55 -3.95
N MET A 339 15.31 0.75 -5.24
CA MET A 339 16.21 0.35 -6.34
C MET A 339 16.56 1.59 -7.15
N PRO A 340 17.74 2.21 -6.94
CA PRO A 340 18.13 3.42 -7.69
C PRO A 340 18.08 3.25 -9.21
N ASN A 341 18.53 2.08 -9.69
CA ASN A 341 18.51 1.71 -11.10
C ASN A 341 17.87 0.33 -11.27
N PRO A 342 16.52 0.25 -11.35
CA PRO A 342 15.82 -1.04 -11.39
C PRO A 342 16.12 -1.85 -12.64
N ILE A 343 16.36 -1.20 -13.78
CA ILE A 343 16.66 -1.83 -15.07
C ILE A 343 17.89 -1.15 -15.65
N LYS A 344 18.96 -1.89 -15.81
CA LYS A 344 20.18 -1.46 -16.47
C LYS A 344 20.19 -2.01 -17.90
N VAL A 345 20.30 -1.13 -18.88
CA VAL A 345 20.42 -1.44 -20.32
C VAL A 345 21.89 -1.41 -20.69
#